data_3fb74dc9389df2c85bbe69962fa4b340
#
_entry.id   3fb74dc9389df2c85bbe69962fa4b340
#
_cell.length_a   1.000
_cell.length_b   1.000
_cell.length_c   1.000
_cell.angle_alpha   90.00
_cell.angle_beta   90.00
_cell.angle_gamma   90.00
#
_symmetry.space_group_name_H-M   'P 1'
#
loop_
_entity.id
_entity.type
_entity.pdbx_description
1 polymer ?
#
loop_
_entity_poly.entity_id
_entity_poly.type
_entity_poly.pdbx_seq_one_letter_code
_entity_poly.pdbx_strand_id
1 'polypeptide(L)'
;MDRTHLPVSQWLAAAWLVTNTKSGISAVSLERSLGINYTTAWHLLHKLRSAMSFTQHERLKGEVELDETFVGGYDEGAGSGGTHGSSTNKTTVLVATERATPTSIGRIRIARSYDSSALCLAEFIAENIEPGATLITDGWSAYPRALELLEPLGLTYGHLGTSMTTAPGHAHEYLPGVHRVASLLKRWLLGTHQGSVSAHQMDQYMAEFVFRFNRRTSQHRGLLFWRLVCAFSDSEPLRRAEIVGRKDKMAQSDQEFYIRLEELYIRHKREREVLTSRAYRARRAARRAGEREAG
;
A
#
# COMPACT_ATOMS: atom_id res chain seq x y z
N MET A 1 20.87 16.42 3.96
CA MET A 1 21.93 16.29 5.02
C MET A 1 21.99 17.55 5.93
N ASP A 2 20.91 18.28 6.04
CA ASP A 2 20.85 19.51 6.80
C ASP A 2 21.18 19.29 8.29
N ARG A 3 22.05 20.15 8.86
CA ARG A 3 22.44 20.17 10.27
C ARG A 3 22.96 18.83 10.84
N THR A 4 23.59 17.97 10.03
CA THR A 4 24.20 16.73 10.49
C THR A 4 25.64 16.94 10.94
N HIS A 5 26.03 16.30 12.07
CA HIS A 5 27.42 16.22 12.49
C HIS A 5 28.13 14.98 11.89
N LEU A 6 27.37 14.13 11.18
CA LEU A 6 27.91 12.92 10.57
C LEU A 6 28.62 13.30 9.25
N PRO A 7 29.86 12.86 9.02
CA PRO A 7 30.57 13.07 7.77
C PRO A 7 29.79 12.54 6.56
N VAL A 8 29.86 13.24 5.42
CA VAL A 8 29.20 12.83 4.17
C VAL A 8 29.65 11.43 3.74
N SER A 9 30.91 11.06 3.98
CA SER A 9 31.44 9.73 3.69
C SER A 9 30.68 8.62 4.41
N GLN A 10 30.25 8.83 5.67
CA GLN A 10 29.43 7.85 6.40
C GLN A 10 28.00 7.76 5.87
N TRP A 11 27.43 8.85 5.38
CA TRP A 11 26.15 8.85 4.67
C TRP A 11 26.21 8.01 3.40
N LEU A 12 27.25 8.22 2.59
CA LEU A 12 27.46 7.46 1.35
C LEU A 12 27.75 5.98 1.65
N ALA A 13 28.55 5.68 2.66
CA ALA A 13 28.81 4.32 3.09
C ALA A 13 27.52 3.61 3.56
N ALA A 14 26.66 4.29 4.34
CA ALA A 14 25.36 3.74 4.73
C ALA A 14 24.46 3.49 3.52
N ALA A 15 24.34 4.44 2.60
CA ALA A 15 23.55 4.28 1.36
C ALA A 15 24.06 3.10 0.52
N TRP A 16 25.38 2.94 0.42
CA TRP A 16 26.00 1.79 -0.24
C TRP A 16 25.64 0.48 0.43
N LEU A 17 25.81 0.37 1.74
CA LEU A 17 25.48 -0.85 2.51
C LEU A 17 24.00 -1.21 2.38
N VAL A 18 23.09 -0.25 2.48
CA VAL A 18 21.64 -0.49 2.33
C VAL A 18 21.32 -1.03 0.93
N THR A 19 21.91 -0.50 -0.13
CA THR A 19 21.59 -0.90 -1.51
C THR A 19 22.27 -2.18 -1.95
N ASN A 20 23.42 -2.55 -1.35
CA ASN A 20 24.20 -3.71 -1.79
C ASN A 20 23.95 -4.98 -0.97
N THR A 21 23.49 -4.89 0.28
CA THR A 21 23.17 -6.07 1.07
C THR A 21 21.85 -6.72 0.60
N LYS A 22 21.83 -8.03 0.41
CA LYS A 22 20.68 -8.77 -0.14
C LYS A 22 19.40 -8.59 0.69
N SER A 23 19.52 -8.63 2.01
CA SER A 23 18.36 -8.56 2.93
C SER A 23 18.21 -7.18 3.60
N GLY A 24 18.88 -6.13 3.10
CA GLY A 24 18.96 -4.86 3.82
C GLY A 24 19.95 -4.94 4.99
N ILE A 25 20.00 -3.88 5.78
CA ILE A 25 20.88 -3.80 6.93
C ILE A 25 20.09 -3.33 8.16
N SER A 26 20.29 -3.99 9.30
CA SER A 26 19.72 -3.54 10.57
C SER A 26 20.50 -2.36 11.15
N ALA A 27 19.89 -1.61 12.07
CA ALA A 27 20.58 -0.51 12.74
C ALA A 27 21.81 -0.99 13.53
N VAL A 28 21.73 -2.16 14.17
CA VAL A 28 22.87 -2.79 14.88
C VAL A 28 24.00 -3.16 13.93
N SER A 29 23.64 -3.71 12.74
CA SER A 29 24.67 -4.05 11.75
C SER A 29 25.33 -2.80 11.18
N LEU A 30 24.55 -1.73 10.95
CA LEU A 30 25.09 -0.46 10.45
C LEU A 30 25.97 0.25 11.49
N GLU A 31 25.56 0.25 12.77
CA GLU A 31 26.35 0.72 13.91
C GLU A 31 27.74 0.08 13.92
N ARG A 32 27.78 -1.25 13.86
CA ARG A 32 29.06 -2.02 13.86
C ARG A 32 29.90 -1.74 12.61
N SER A 33 29.27 -1.64 11.44
CA SER A 33 29.97 -1.43 10.16
C SER A 33 30.59 -0.04 10.04
N LEU A 34 29.97 0.99 10.63
CA LEU A 34 30.40 2.38 10.51
C LEU A 34 31.08 2.93 11.76
N GLY A 35 31.08 2.19 12.88
CA GLY A 35 31.62 2.67 14.15
C GLY A 35 30.86 3.87 14.73
N ILE A 36 29.57 3.96 14.49
CA ILE A 36 28.68 5.02 15.00
C ILE A 36 27.77 4.44 16.08
N ASN A 37 27.13 5.28 16.90
CA ASN A 37 26.21 4.76 17.90
C ASN A 37 24.88 4.30 17.26
N TYR A 38 24.16 3.38 17.94
CA TYR A 38 22.89 2.80 17.49
C TYR A 38 21.85 3.86 17.10
N THR A 39 21.66 4.88 17.94
CA THR A 39 20.67 5.93 17.68
C THR A 39 20.97 6.68 16.39
N THR A 40 22.24 6.95 16.10
CA THR A 40 22.67 7.59 14.86
C THR A 40 22.43 6.67 13.65
N ALA A 41 22.81 5.38 13.77
CA ALA A 41 22.58 4.38 12.73
C ALA A 41 21.09 4.23 12.42
N TRP A 42 20.26 4.16 13.45
CA TRP A 42 18.82 4.05 13.33
C TRP A 42 18.19 5.27 12.62
N HIS A 43 18.54 6.49 13.03
CA HIS A 43 18.07 7.71 12.37
C HIS A 43 18.53 7.81 10.92
N LEU A 44 19.78 7.42 10.64
CA LEU A 44 20.35 7.42 9.30
C LEU A 44 19.56 6.49 8.37
N LEU A 45 19.25 5.26 8.83
CA LEU A 45 18.42 4.32 8.07
C LEU A 45 17.03 4.87 7.79
N HIS A 46 16.38 5.49 8.79
CA HIS A 46 15.05 6.06 8.58
C HIS A 46 15.04 7.20 7.57
N LYS A 47 16.07 8.05 7.58
CA LYS A 47 16.22 9.11 6.56
C LYS A 47 16.45 8.55 5.16
N LEU A 48 17.26 7.49 5.02
CA LEU A 48 17.44 6.80 3.73
C LEU A 48 16.15 6.10 3.26
N ARG A 49 15.39 5.48 4.16
CA ARG A 49 14.09 4.87 3.86
C ARG A 49 13.07 5.89 3.38
N SER A 50 13.02 7.05 4.04
CA SER A 50 12.16 8.15 3.60
C SER A 50 12.51 8.60 2.17
N ALA A 51 13.79 8.72 1.83
CA ALA A 51 14.19 9.04 0.46
C ALA A 51 13.78 7.96 -0.56
N MET A 52 13.70 6.69 -0.16
CA MET A 52 13.27 5.61 -1.06
C MET A 52 11.80 5.74 -1.49
N SER A 53 10.92 6.36 -0.70
CA SER A 53 9.52 6.60 -1.07
C SER A 53 9.42 7.52 -2.28
N PHE A 54 10.27 8.54 -2.38
CA PHE A 54 10.31 9.48 -3.50
C PHE A 54 10.77 8.84 -4.83
N THR A 55 11.22 7.59 -4.83
CA THR A 55 11.59 6.86 -6.06
C THR A 55 10.45 6.05 -6.66
N GLN A 56 9.25 6.15 -6.11
CA GLN A 56 8.10 5.30 -6.43
C GLN A 56 7.04 6.07 -7.25
N HIS A 57 7.45 6.80 -8.30
CA HIS A 57 6.55 7.67 -9.07
C HIS A 57 5.67 6.94 -10.08
N GLU A 58 6.09 5.76 -10.59
CA GLU A 58 5.36 5.07 -11.64
C GLU A 58 4.27 4.18 -11.06
N ARG A 59 3.02 4.37 -11.47
CA ARG A 59 1.89 3.52 -11.13
C ARG A 59 2.03 2.13 -11.72
N LEU A 60 1.40 1.14 -11.11
CA LEU A 60 1.30 -0.22 -11.64
C LEU A 60 0.33 -0.25 -12.82
N LYS A 61 0.59 -1.11 -13.81
CA LYS A 61 -0.19 -1.18 -15.05
C LYS A 61 -0.46 -2.63 -15.49
N GLY A 62 -1.38 -2.77 -16.45
CA GLY A 62 -1.77 -4.07 -16.98
C GLY A 62 -2.62 -4.84 -15.99
N GLU A 63 -2.34 -6.13 -15.78
CA GLU A 63 -2.98 -6.94 -14.76
C GLU A 63 -2.31 -6.74 -13.41
N VAL A 64 -3.08 -6.39 -12.39
CA VAL A 64 -2.58 -6.08 -11.05
C VAL A 64 -3.37 -6.91 -10.03
N GLU A 65 -2.67 -7.81 -9.33
CA GLU A 65 -3.24 -8.48 -8.16
C GLU A 65 -3.25 -7.51 -6.98
N LEU A 66 -4.34 -7.47 -6.24
CA LEU A 66 -4.51 -6.61 -5.05
C LEU A 66 -5.20 -7.39 -3.94
N ASP A 67 -4.63 -7.35 -2.73
CA ASP A 67 -5.15 -8.00 -1.53
C ASP A 67 -4.62 -7.31 -0.28
N GLU A 68 -5.26 -7.56 0.86
CA GLU A 68 -4.86 -7.08 2.17
C GLU A 68 -4.03 -8.14 2.92
N THR A 69 -3.11 -7.64 3.74
CA THR A 69 -2.41 -8.48 4.70
C THR A 69 -2.20 -7.76 6.02
N PHE A 70 -2.06 -8.51 7.10
CA PHE A 70 -1.81 -7.97 8.43
C PHE A 70 -0.34 -8.14 8.80
N VAL A 71 0.29 -7.05 9.26
CA VAL A 71 1.70 -7.02 9.65
C VAL A 71 1.82 -6.45 11.06
N GLY A 72 2.74 -6.99 11.85
CA GLY A 72 3.03 -6.55 13.22
C GLY A 72 2.30 -7.36 14.29
N GLY A 73 2.67 -7.14 15.56
CA GLY A 73 2.09 -7.62 16.81
C GLY A 73 1.87 -9.14 16.92
N TYR A 74 2.61 -9.80 17.80
CA TYR A 74 2.20 -11.09 18.36
C TYR A 74 1.29 -10.79 19.56
N ASP A 75 0.00 -11.11 19.45
CA ASP A 75 -0.94 -11.07 20.56
C ASP A 75 -1.04 -12.47 21.15
N GLU A 76 -0.47 -12.70 22.33
CA GLU A 76 -0.57 -13.98 23.05
C GLU A 76 -2.01 -14.39 23.39
N GLY A 77 -3.00 -13.51 23.20
CA GLY A 77 -4.41 -13.73 23.52
C GLY A 77 -5.35 -13.89 22.34
N ALA A 78 -4.91 -13.63 21.12
CA ALA A 78 -5.75 -13.77 19.92
C ALA A 78 -5.68 -15.21 19.40
N GLY A 79 -6.71 -15.99 19.68
CA GLY A 79 -6.88 -17.33 19.09
C GLY A 79 -6.74 -17.31 17.56
N SER A 80 -6.28 -18.42 17.01
CA SER A 80 -5.93 -18.71 15.62
C SER A 80 -7.08 -18.57 14.59
N GLY A 81 -8.13 -17.83 14.87
CA GLY A 81 -9.31 -17.64 14.03
C GLY A 81 -9.63 -16.17 13.82
N GLY A 82 -8.82 -15.46 13.07
CA GLY A 82 -9.05 -14.05 12.78
C GLY A 82 -10.07 -13.83 11.69
N THR A 83 -11.31 -13.62 12.07
CA THR A 83 -12.30 -12.89 11.26
C THR A 83 -11.82 -11.44 11.12
N HIS A 84 -12.05 -10.83 9.94
CA HIS A 84 -11.72 -9.45 9.63
C HIS A 84 -11.94 -8.51 10.84
N GLY A 85 -10.89 -7.85 11.31
CA GLY A 85 -11.02 -6.59 12.07
C GLY A 85 -10.80 -6.61 13.58
N SER A 86 -10.28 -7.66 14.21
CA SER A 86 -10.20 -7.67 15.68
C SER A 86 -8.85 -8.09 16.27
N SER A 87 -7.75 -7.49 15.82
CA SER A 87 -6.50 -7.56 16.58
C SER A 87 -5.93 -6.16 16.74
N THR A 88 -5.99 -5.66 17.96
CA THR A 88 -5.67 -4.27 18.34
C THR A 88 -4.22 -3.84 18.05
N ASN A 89 -3.34 -4.76 17.67
CA ASN A 89 -1.91 -4.49 17.44
C ASN A 89 -1.41 -4.82 16.02
N LYS A 90 -2.30 -5.21 15.07
CA LYS A 90 -1.89 -5.51 13.69
C LYS A 90 -2.21 -4.33 12.77
N THR A 91 -1.24 -3.98 11.94
CA THR A 91 -1.40 -2.95 10.91
C THR A 91 -1.91 -3.59 9.63
N THR A 92 -3.02 -3.09 9.10
CA THR A 92 -3.52 -3.47 7.78
C THR A 92 -2.59 -2.90 6.72
N VAL A 93 -2.18 -3.74 5.77
CA VAL A 93 -1.27 -3.40 4.69
C VAL A 93 -1.87 -3.87 3.38
N LEU A 94 -2.08 -2.94 2.45
CA LEU A 94 -2.50 -3.22 1.09
C LEU A 94 -1.27 -3.58 0.26
N VAL A 95 -1.38 -4.66 -0.50
CA VAL A 95 -0.30 -5.17 -1.36
C VAL A 95 -0.83 -5.30 -2.78
N ALA A 96 -0.21 -4.59 -3.72
CA ALA A 96 -0.50 -4.70 -5.14
C ALA A 96 0.72 -5.20 -5.90
N THR A 97 0.52 -6.10 -6.86
CA THR A 97 1.59 -6.68 -7.68
C THR A 97 1.21 -6.72 -9.15
N GLU A 98 2.07 -6.22 -10.03
CA GLU A 98 1.92 -6.42 -11.47
C GLU A 98 2.17 -7.88 -11.84
N ARG A 99 1.33 -8.45 -12.68
CA ARG A 99 1.62 -9.70 -13.40
C ARG A 99 2.48 -9.38 -14.62
N ALA A 100 3.78 -9.61 -14.54
CA ALA A 100 4.65 -9.44 -15.70
C ALA A 100 4.47 -10.57 -16.72
N THR A 101 4.22 -11.80 -16.22
CA THR A 101 3.77 -12.99 -16.95
C THR A 101 2.83 -13.78 -16.03
N PRO A 102 2.13 -14.82 -16.50
CA PRO A 102 1.28 -15.65 -15.64
C PRO A 102 1.98 -16.22 -14.38
N THR A 103 3.30 -16.34 -14.42
CA THR A 103 4.10 -16.93 -13.33
C THR A 103 5.11 -15.97 -12.71
N SER A 104 5.24 -14.74 -13.20
CA SER A 104 6.24 -13.79 -12.70
C SER A 104 5.63 -12.48 -12.21
N ILE A 105 6.15 -12.02 -11.08
CA ILE A 105 5.77 -10.76 -10.45
C ILE A 105 6.60 -9.63 -11.07
N GLY A 106 5.94 -8.58 -11.56
CA GLY A 106 6.54 -7.34 -12.02
C GLY A 106 6.92 -6.41 -10.86
N ARG A 107 6.44 -5.19 -10.91
CA ARG A 107 6.57 -4.20 -9.85
C ARG A 107 5.52 -4.42 -8.77
N ILE A 108 5.79 -3.89 -7.60
CA ILE A 108 4.87 -3.94 -6.47
C ILE A 108 4.63 -2.54 -5.91
N ARG A 109 3.48 -2.38 -5.25
CA ARG A 109 3.15 -1.28 -4.35
C ARG A 109 2.64 -1.83 -3.04
N ILE A 110 3.05 -1.22 -1.96
CA ILE A 110 2.63 -1.60 -0.61
C ILE A 110 2.41 -0.31 0.16
N ALA A 111 1.26 -0.19 0.80
CA ALA A 111 0.97 0.91 1.69
C ALA A 111 0.22 0.43 2.93
N ARG A 112 0.44 1.13 4.04
CA ARG A 112 -0.37 0.96 5.23
C ARG A 112 -1.77 1.50 4.96
N SER A 113 -2.78 0.79 5.43
CA SER A 113 -4.16 1.27 5.39
C SER A 113 -4.72 1.41 6.80
N TYR A 114 -5.59 2.36 6.99
CA TYR A 114 -6.29 2.52 8.27
C TYR A 114 -7.21 1.33 8.52
N ASP A 115 -7.95 0.95 7.50
CA ASP A 115 -8.83 -0.22 7.46
C ASP A 115 -8.89 -0.79 6.04
N SER A 116 -9.76 -1.77 5.83
CA SER A 116 -10.02 -2.35 4.52
C SER A 116 -11.32 -1.79 3.89
N SER A 117 -11.70 -0.55 4.21
CA SER A 117 -12.90 0.08 3.64
C SER A 117 -12.74 0.38 2.14
N ALA A 118 -13.88 0.55 1.46
CA ALA A 118 -13.89 0.95 0.06
C ALA A 118 -13.19 2.30 -0.19
N LEU A 119 -13.19 3.21 0.80
CA LEU A 119 -12.50 4.49 0.71
C LEU A 119 -10.98 4.30 0.72
N CYS A 120 -10.45 3.55 1.68
CA CYS A 120 -9.01 3.26 1.76
C CYS A 120 -8.52 2.50 0.52
N LEU A 121 -9.32 1.57 0.00
CA LEU A 121 -9.02 0.86 -1.24
C LEU A 121 -9.02 1.81 -2.45
N ALA A 122 -10.00 2.71 -2.56
CA ALA A 122 -10.09 3.68 -3.65
C ALA A 122 -8.87 4.61 -3.67
N GLU A 123 -8.48 5.13 -2.52
CA GLU A 123 -7.27 5.94 -2.38
C GLU A 123 -6.01 5.19 -2.85
N PHE A 124 -5.80 4.00 -2.30
CA PHE A 124 -4.65 3.18 -2.69
C PHE A 124 -4.62 2.89 -4.19
N ILE A 125 -5.77 2.54 -4.78
CA ILE A 125 -5.89 2.25 -6.21
C ILE A 125 -5.56 3.50 -7.03
N ALA A 126 -6.16 4.65 -6.70
CA ALA A 126 -5.95 5.91 -7.42
C ALA A 126 -4.49 6.37 -7.40
N GLU A 127 -3.80 6.19 -6.27
CA GLU A 127 -2.42 6.61 -6.14
C GLU A 127 -1.41 5.67 -6.80
N ASN A 128 -1.68 4.35 -6.73
CA ASN A 128 -0.68 3.34 -7.02
C ASN A 128 -0.91 2.57 -8.32
N ILE A 129 -2.12 2.63 -8.91
CA ILE A 129 -2.48 1.85 -10.09
C ILE A 129 -2.90 2.79 -11.22
N GLU A 130 -2.42 2.52 -12.42
CA GLU A 130 -2.72 3.32 -13.61
C GLU A 130 -4.17 3.09 -14.05
N PRO A 131 -4.96 4.16 -14.35
CA PRO A 131 -6.27 3.99 -14.94
C PRO A 131 -6.21 3.14 -16.22
N GLY A 132 -7.20 2.26 -16.41
CA GLY A 132 -7.22 1.29 -17.50
C GLY A 132 -6.57 -0.06 -17.14
N ALA A 133 -5.90 -0.20 -16.00
CA ALA A 133 -5.42 -1.48 -15.51
C ALA A 133 -6.59 -2.41 -15.10
N THR A 134 -6.35 -3.72 -15.11
CA THR A 134 -7.29 -4.74 -14.65
C THR A 134 -6.89 -5.22 -13.25
N LEU A 135 -7.74 -4.99 -12.26
CA LEU A 135 -7.55 -5.46 -10.90
C LEU A 135 -8.00 -6.90 -10.76
N ILE A 136 -7.18 -7.74 -10.13
CA ILE A 136 -7.49 -9.13 -9.79
C ILE A 136 -7.51 -9.23 -8.27
N THR A 137 -8.67 -9.58 -7.69
CA THR A 137 -8.88 -9.60 -6.24
C THR A 137 -9.57 -10.88 -5.79
N ASP A 138 -9.69 -11.08 -4.48
CA ASP A 138 -10.43 -12.18 -3.86
C ASP A 138 -11.97 -12.10 -4.01
N GLY A 139 -12.46 -11.06 -4.69
CA GLY A 139 -13.91 -10.84 -4.90
C GLY A 139 -14.64 -10.26 -3.70
N TRP A 140 -13.94 -9.75 -2.69
CA TRP A 140 -14.58 -9.04 -1.59
C TRP A 140 -15.36 -7.80 -2.07
N SER A 141 -16.54 -7.58 -1.49
CA SER A 141 -17.51 -6.56 -1.95
C SER A 141 -17.04 -5.10 -1.81
N ALA A 142 -15.96 -4.85 -1.08
CA ALA A 142 -15.39 -3.52 -0.96
C ALA A 142 -14.68 -3.07 -2.25
N TYR A 143 -14.13 -3.99 -3.05
CA TYR A 143 -13.45 -3.65 -4.31
C TYR A 143 -14.38 -3.03 -5.36
N PRO A 144 -15.52 -3.63 -5.73
CA PRO A 144 -16.47 -2.97 -6.63
C PRO A 144 -16.90 -1.60 -6.14
N ARG A 145 -17.14 -1.45 -4.82
CA ARG A 145 -17.51 -0.16 -4.22
C ARG A 145 -16.39 0.88 -4.31
N ALA A 146 -15.13 0.46 -4.14
CA ALA A 146 -13.98 1.34 -4.32
C ALA A 146 -13.89 1.85 -5.76
N LEU A 147 -14.12 0.99 -6.75
CA LEU A 147 -14.12 1.38 -8.16
C LEU A 147 -15.28 2.32 -8.51
N GLU A 148 -16.47 2.09 -7.96
CA GLU A 148 -17.61 3.00 -8.09
C GLU A 148 -17.31 4.41 -7.55
N LEU A 149 -16.47 4.55 -6.53
CA LEU A 149 -16.03 5.85 -6.01
C LEU A 149 -15.05 6.58 -6.95
N LEU A 150 -14.31 5.84 -7.78
CA LEU A 150 -13.29 6.39 -8.68
C LEU A 150 -13.87 6.79 -10.06
N GLU A 151 -14.96 6.16 -10.50
CA GLU A 151 -15.60 6.49 -11.79
C GLU A 151 -15.92 7.98 -11.97
N PRO A 152 -16.53 8.68 -10.99
CA PRO A 152 -16.85 10.12 -11.14
C PRO A 152 -15.60 11.01 -11.29
N LEU A 153 -14.42 10.49 -10.91
CA LEU A 153 -13.14 11.17 -11.07
C LEU A 153 -12.50 10.90 -12.45
N GLY A 154 -13.15 10.12 -13.31
CA GLY A 154 -12.60 9.69 -14.60
C GLY A 154 -11.56 8.57 -14.48
N LEU A 155 -11.43 7.95 -13.29
CA LEU A 155 -10.51 6.85 -13.03
C LEU A 155 -11.24 5.53 -13.19
N THR A 156 -11.05 4.87 -14.32
CA THR A 156 -11.73 3.60 -14.66
C THR A 156 -10.75 2.43 -14.64
N TYR A 157 -11.20 1.28 -14.15
CA TYR A 157 -10.41 0.06 -14.02
C TYR A 157 -11.23 -1.17 -14.40
N GLY A 158 -10.58 -2.17 -15.02
CA GLY A 158 -11.17 -3.50 -15.14
C GLY A 158 -11.13 -4.20 -13.78
N HIS A 159 -12.09 -5.12 -13.52
CA HIS A 159 -12.10 -5.89 -12.27
C HIS A 159 -12.44 -7.36 -12.51
N LEU A 160 -11.58 -8.22 -12.01
CA LEU A 160 -11.75 -9.67 -11.98
C LEU A 160 -11.70 -10.13 -10.51
N GLY A 161 -12.87 -10.23 -9.90
CA GLY A 161 -13.01 -10.72 -8.52
C GLY A 161 -13.29 -12.23 -8.52
N THR A 162 -12.49 -13.00 -7.80
CA THR A 162 -12.71 -14.44 -7.62
C THR A 162 -13.19 -14.69 -6.20
N SER A 163 -14.48 -15.01 -6.06
CA SER A 163 -15.05 -15.28 -4.73
C SER A 163 -14.45 -16.57 -4.15
N MET A 164 -13.73 -16.42 -3.05
CA MET A 164 -13.09 -17.53 -2.33
C MET A 164 -14.08 -18.49 -1.69
N THR A 165 -15.34 -18.09 -1.52
CA THR A 165 -16.41 -18.93 -0.96
C THR A 165 -16.96 -19.93 -1.97
N THR A 166 -16.85 -19.62 -3.28
CA THR A 166 -17.44 -20.42 -4.34
C THR A 166 -16.43 -21.01 -5.31
N ALA A 167 -15.21 -20.48 -5.33
CA ALA A 167 -14.15 -20.98 -6.21
C ALA A 167 -13.51 -22.25 -5.66
N PRO A 168 -13.29 -23.28 -6.49
CA PRO A 168 -12.52 -24.45 -6.08
C PRO A 168 -11.05 -24.06 -5.94
N GLY A 169 -10.43 -24.37 -4.78
CA GLY A 169 -9.00 -24.14 -4.54
C GLY A 169 -8.70 -23.15 -3.41
N HIS A 170 -7.45 -22.76 -3.29
CA HIS A 170 -6.97 -21.90 -2.22
C HIS A 170 -6.64 -20.48 -2.75
N ALA A 171 -6.76 -19.47 -1.89
CA ALA A 171 -6.50 -18.06 -2.21
C ALA A 171 -5.15 -17.83 -2.93
N HIS A 172 -4.11 -18.57 -2.55
CA HIS A 172 -2.78 -18.46 -3.15
C HIS A 172 -2.69 -18.95 -4.61
N GLU A 173 -3.71 -19.67 -5.10
CA GLU A 173 -3.78 -20.12 -6.49
C GLU A 173 -4.30 -19.00 -7.41
N TYR A 174 -5.14 -18.12 -6.88
CA TYR A 174 -5.73 -17.01 -7.63
C TYR A 174 -4.92 -15.71 -7.55
N LEU A 175 -4.28 -15.45 -6.39
CA LEU A 175 -3.47 -14.28 -6.12
C LEU A 175 -2.03 -14.67 -5.68
N PRO A 176 -1.32 -15.48 -6.48
CA PRO A 176 -0.01 -16.02 -6.09
C PRO A 176 1.04 -14.94 -5.87
N GLY A 177 0.98 -13.84 -6.63
CA GLY A 177 1.91 -12.72 -6.55
C GLY A 177 1.81 -11.99 -5.23
N VAL A 178 0.60 -11.58 -4.86
CA VAL A 178 0.35 -10.85 -3.61
C VAL A 178 0.72 -11.70 -2.40
N HIS A 179 0.27 -12.95 -2.34
CA HIS A 179 0.59 -13.84 -1.22
C HIS A 179 2.09 -14.09 -1.08
N ARG A 180 2.81 -14.23 -2.21
CA ARG A 180 4.27 -14.35 -2.20
C ARG A 180 4.95 -13.09 -1.67
N VAL A 181 4.52 -11.92 -2.13
CA VAL A 181 5.08 -10.62 -1.69
C VAL A 181 4.79 -10.40 -0.20
N ALA A 182 3.56 -10.65 0.25
CA ALA A 182 3.19 -10.55 1.67
C ALA A 182 4.06 -11.47 2.56
N SER A 183 4.28 -12.71 2.13
CA SER A 183 5.15 -13.68 2.84
C SER A 183 6.61 -13.21 2.88
N LEU A 184 7.12 -12.64 1.78
CA LEU A 184 8.48 -12.10 1.73
C LEU A 184 8.63 -10.86 2.61
N LEU A 185 7.64 -9.95 2.63
CA LEU A 185 7.62 -8.79 3.51
C LEU A 185 7.66 -9.20 4.99
N LYS A 186 6.76 -10.10 5.40
CA LYS A 186 6.70 -10.61 6.78
C LYS A 186 8.02 -11.26 7.20
N ARG A 187 8.60 -12.10 6.35
CA ARG A 187 9.89 -12.74 6.59
C ARG A 187 11.04 -11.73 6.70
N TRP A 188 11.03 -10.69 5.86
CA TRP A 188 12.04 -9.66 5.89
C TRP A 188 11.95 -8.81 7.16
N LEU A 189 10.75 -8.41 7.56
CA LEU A 189 10.52 -7.67 8.81
C LEU A 189 10.94 -8.48 10.03
N LEU A 190 10.62 -9.77 10.07
CA LEU A 190 11.00 -10.64 11.17
C LEU A 190 12.51 -10.92 11.19
N GLY A 191 13.10 -11.27 10.05
CA GLY A 191 14.50 -11.72 9.97
C GLY A 191 15.50 -10.59 10.09
N THR A 192 15.25 -9.43 9.44
CA THR A 192 16.22 -8.31 9.46
C THR A 192 15.94 -7.33 10.60
N HIS A 193 14.67 -7.17 11.01
CA HIS A 193 14.25 -6.16 11.99
C HIS A 193 13.62 -6.78 13.25
N GLN A 194 13.66 -8.12 13.38
CA GLN A 194 13.17 -8.88 14.55
C GLN A 194 11.69 -8.57 14.90
N GLY A 195 10.89 -8.15 13.93
CA GLY A 195 9.50 -7.77 14.14
C GLY A 195 9.27 -6.47 14.93
N SER A 196 10.32 -5.81 15.39
CA SER A 196 10.25 -4.59 16.20
C SER A 196 10.00 -3.35 15.33
N VAL A 197 8.92 -3.34 14.57
CA VAL A 197 8.52 -2.22 13.73
C VAL A 197 7.19 -1.67 14.23
N SER A 198 7.22 -0.43 14.71
CA SER A 198 6.01 0.25 15.16
C SER A 198 5.14 0.69 13.97
N ALA A 199 3.84 0.78 14.16
CA ALA A 199 2.89 1.14 13.12
C ALA A 199 3.24 2.45 12.41
N HIS A 200 3.66 3.49 13.14
CA HIS A 200 4.03 4.79 12.56
C HIS A 200 5.32 4.79 11.75
N GLN A 201 6.17 3.76 11.89
CA GLN A 201 7.42 3.60 11.13
C GLN A 201 7.25 2.64 9.96
N MET A 202 6.13 1.93 9.90
CA MET A 202 5.88 0.87 8.92
C MET A 202 6.04 1.37 7.49
N ASP A 203 5.54 2.58 7.18
CA ASP A 203 5.60 3.17 5.83
C ASP A 203 7.04 3.29 5.32
N GLN A 204 7.99 3.65 6.20
CA GLN A 204 9.40 3.76 5.84
C GLN A 204 10.04 2.40 5.57
N TYR A 205 9.67 1.36 6.33
CA TYR A 205 10.13 0.00 6.06
C TYR A 205 9.53 -0.54 4.77
N MET A 206 8.25 -0.30 4.52
CA MET A 206 7.62 -0.67 3.25
C MET A 206 8.26 0.04 2.06
N ALA A 207 8.63 1.33 2.19
CA ALA A 207 9.35 2.05 1.16
C ALA A 207 10.71 1.39 0.82
N GLU A 208 11.49 0.94 1.83
CA GLU A 208 12.71 0.17 1.59
C GLU A 208 12.40 -1.15 0.89
N PHE A 209 11.41 -1.90 1.37
CA PHE A 209 11.07 -3.18 0.79
C PHE A 209 10.65 -3.05 -0.69
N VAL A 210 9.77 -2.11 -1.00
CA VAL A 210 9.31 -1.82 -2.38
C VAL A 210 10.48 -1.36 -3.26
N PHE A 211 11.32 -0.44 -2.77
CA PHE A 211 12.50 0.03 -3.49
C PHE A 211 13.41 -1.12 -3.91
N ARG A 212 13.69 -2.04 -2.99
CA ARG A 212 14.55 -3.19 -3.20
C ARG A 212 13.91 -4.24 -4.08
N PHE A 213 12.63 -4.56 -3.84
CA PHE A 213 11.89 -5.56 -4.60
C PHE A 213 11.76 -5.16 -6.07
N ASN A 214 11.37 -3.93 -6.36
CA ASN A 214 11.18 -3.44 -7.72
C ASN A 214 12.50 -3.36 -8.53
N ARG A 215 13.64 -3.45 -7.84
CA ARG A 215 14.97 -3.42 -8.46
C ARG A 215 15.77 -4.71 -8.23
N ARG A 216 15.09 -5.80 -7.83
CA ARG A 216 15.74 -7.08 -7.49
C ARG A 216 16.52 -7.73 -8.63
N THR A 217 16.08 -7.48 -9.86
CA THR A 217 16.72 -8.02 -11.07
C THR A 217 17.84 -7.14 -11.62
N SER A 218 18.05 -5.95 -11.03
CA SER A 218 19.12 -5.03 -11.49
C SER A 218 20.50 -5.64 -11.23
N GLN A 219 21.29 -5.74 -12.28
CA GLN A 219 22.69 -6.16 -12.20
C GLN A 219 23.64 -5.02 -11.82
N HIS A 220 23.18 -3.77 -11.95
CA HIS A 220 23.99 -2.57 -11.72
C HIS A 220 23.77 -2.00 -10.31
N ARG A 221 24.47 -2.53 -9.31
CA ARG A 221 24.36 -2.08 -7.92
C ARG A 221 24.74 -0.61 -7.70
N GLY A 222 25.77 -0.15 -8.41
CA GLY A 222 26.15 1.27 -8.41
C GLY A 222 25.02 2.21 -8.85
N LEU A 223 24.16 1.78 -9.78
CA LEU A 223 23.00 2.56 -10.21
C LEU A 223 21.93 2.64 -9.11
N LEU A 224 21.72 1.57 -8.33
CA LEU A 224 20.81 1.61 -7.17
C LEU A 224 21.30 2.59 -6.13
N PHE A 225 22.59 2.52 -5.82
CA PHE A 225 23.23 3.47 -4.91
C PHE A 225 23.06 4.91 -5.41
N TRP A 226 23.38 5.17 -6.67
CA TRP A 226 23.25 6.50 -7.25
C TRP A 226 21.82 7.04 -7.20
N ARG A 227 20.83 6.23 -7.55
CA ARG A 227 19.41 6.59 -7.45
C ARG A 227 18.99 6.93 -6.02
N LEU A 228 19.48 6.18 -5.04
CA LEU A 228 19.19 6.49 -3.64
C LEU A 228 19.86 7.81 -3.21
N VAL A 229 21.08 8.07 -3.64
CA VAL A 229 21.79 9.33 -3.34
C VAL A 229 21.07 10.52 -3.97
N CYS A 230 20.65 10.43 -5.23
CA CYS A 230 19.85 11.48 -5.88
C CYS A 230 18.53 11.71 -5.13
N ALA A 231 17.75 10.66 -4.86
CA ALA A 231 16.49 10.78 -4.15
C ALA A 231 16.65 11.39 -2.75
N PHE A 232 17.74 11.04 -2.06
CA PHE A 232 18.07 11.62 -0.77
C PHE A 232 18.48 13.10 -0.87
N SER A 233 19.16 13.50 -1.93
CA SER A 233 19.53 14.90 -2.21
C SER A 233 18.29 15.76 -2.46
N ASP A 234 17.31 15.22 -3.16
CA ASP A 234 16.08 15.91 -3.56
C ASP A 234 14.98 15.88 -2.47
N SER A 235 15.12 14.99 -1.47
CA SER A 235 14.14 14.86 -0.39
C SER A 235 14.26 15.97 0.66
N GLU A 236 13.13 16.35 1.24
CA GLU A 236 13.10 17.26 2.38
C GLU A 236 13.79 16.65 3.62
N PRO A 237 14.40 17.51 4.47
CA PRO A 237 15.07 17.04 5.68
C PRO A 237 14.08 16.45 6.69
N LEU A 238 14.17 15.14 6.92
CA LEU A 238 13.37 14.45 7.92
C LEU A 238 13.95 14.69 9.33
N ARG A 239 13.15 15.26 10.23
CA ARG A 239 13.54 15.57 11.61
C ARG A 239 13.35 14.37 12.52
N ARG A 240 14.13 14.31 13.62
CA ARG A 240 14.02 13.25 14.63
C ARG A 240 12.61 13.11 15.19
N ALA A 241 11.92 14.22 15.44
CA ALA A 241 10.55 14.23 15.98
C ALA A 241 9.56 13.53 15.05
N GLU A 242 9.75 13.65 13.73
CA GLU A 242 8.93 13.00 12.71
C GLU A 242 9.21 11.49 12.64
N ILE A 243 10.49 11.10 12.80
CA ILE A 243 10.87 9.69 12.81
C ILE A 243 10.35 8.96 14.06
N VAL A 244 10.44 9.60 15.23
CA VAL A 244 10.02 9.00 16.52
C VAL A 244 8.52 9.00 16.70
N GLY A 245 7.79 9.79 15.88
CA GLY A 245 6.33 9.88 15.92
C GLY A 245 5.82 10.64 17.14
N ARG A 246 5.47 11.90 16.97
CA ARG A 246 4.49 12.53 17.84
C ARG A 246 3.15 12.45 17.13
N LYS A 247 2.30 11.48 17.56
CA LYS A 247 0.91 11.26 17.10
C LYS A 247 0.78 11.35 15.57
N ASP A 248 0.46 10.22 14.95
CA ASP A 248 -0.02 10.15 13.56
C ASP A 248 -1.17 11.16 13.38
N LYS A 249 -0.80 12.39 13.04
CA LYS A 249 -1.74 13.24 12.32
C LYS A 249 -1.61 12.77 10.88
N MET A 250 -2.64 12.12 10.37
CA MET A 250 -2.85 11.98 8.93
C MET A 250 -2.43 13.30 8.27
N ALA A 251 -1.61 13.26 7.25
CA ALA A 251 -1.21 14.47 6.56
C ALA A 251 -2.49 15.24 6.17
N GLN A 252 -2.45 16.55 6.23
CA GLN A 252 -3.62 17.37 5.97
C GLN A 252 -4.18 17.13 4.55
N SER A 253 -3.28 16.81 3.59
CA SER A 253 -3.60 16.34 2.24
C SER A 253 -4.43 15.05 2.23
N ASP A 254 -4.11 14.10 3.11
CA ASP A 254 -4.82 12.82 3.19
C ASP A 254 -6.23 13.04 3.75
N GLN A 255 -6.38 13.91 4.77
CA GLN A 255 -7.69 14.30 5.29
C GLN A 255 -8.56 15.00 4.23
N GLU A 256 -8.01 15.92 3.45
CA GLU A 256 -8.71 16.61 2.37
C GLU A 256 -9.13 15.64 1.25
N PHE A 257 -8.28 14.65 0.94
CA PHE A 257 -8.61 13.61 -0.03
C PHE A 257 -9.75 12.72 0.47
N TYR A 258 -9.73 12.27 1.73
CA TYR A 258 -10.81 11.49 2.32
C TYR A 258 -12.12 12.27 2.37
N ILE A 259 -12.10 13.53 2.76
CA ILE A 259 -13.28 14.40 2.77
C ILE A 259 -13.87 14.51 1.36
N ARG A 260 -13.03 14.71 0.35
CA ARG A 260 -13.46 14.82 -1.05
C ARG A 260 -14.04 13.51 -1.58
N LEU A 261 -13.44 12.36 -1.27
CA LEU A 261 -13.98 11.05 -1.63
C LEU A 261 -15.30 10.76 -0.93
N GLU A 262 -15.42 11.09 0.34
CA GLU A 262 -16.66 10.91 1.11
C GLU A 262 -17.79 11.79 0.56
N GLU A 263 -17.52 13.04 0.24
CA GLU A 263 -18.48 13.96 -0.41
C GLU A 263 -18.94 13.42 -1.77
N LEU A 264 -18.02 12.89 -2.59
CA LEU A 264 -18.34 12.28 -3.87
C LEU A 264 -19.19 11.02 -3.71
N TYR A 265 -18.86 10.16 -2.74
CA TYR A 265 -19.63 8.97 -2.40
C TYR A 265 -21.07 9.33 -1.99
N ILE A 266 -21.24 10.31 -1.09
CA ILE A 266 -22.56 10.78 -0.63
C ILE A 266 -23.38 11.34 -1.81
N ARG A 267 -22.75 12.13 -2.69
CA ARG A 267 -23.38 12.67 -3.88
C ARG A 267 -23.85 11.57 -4.81
N HIS A 268 -22.99 10.63 -5.15
CA HIS A 268 -23.31 9.51 -6.05
C HIS A 268 -24.40 8.58 -5.48
N LYS A 269 -24.36 8.32 -4.18
CA LYS A 269 -25.40 7.56 -3.48
C LYS A 269 -26.77 8.26 -3.59
N ARG A 270 -26.82 9.58 -3.36
CA ARG A 270 -28.05 10.38 -3.50
C ARG A 270 -28.57 10.38 -4.94
N GLU A 271 -27.70 10.52 -5.92
CA GLU A 271 -28.08 10.45 -7.34
C GLU A 271 -28.66 9.10 -7.73
N ARG A 272 -28.04 7.99 -7.29
CA ARG A 272 -28.58 6.63 -7.49
C ARG A 272 -29.95 6.46 -6.83
N GLU A 273 -30.12 6.91 -5.61
CA GLU A 273 -31.42 6.85 -4.91
C GLU A 273 -32.51 7.63 -5.64
N VAL A 274 -32.18 8.81 -6.16
CA VAL A 274 -33.10 9.62 -6.98
C VAL A 274 -33.44 8.92 -8.29
N LEU A 275 -32.47 8.37 -9.00
CA LEU A 275 -32.68 7.63 -10.26
C LEU A 275 -33.53 6.38 -10.04
N THR A 276 -33.22 5.61 -8.98
CA THR A 276 -33.99 4.41 -8.61
C THR A 276 -35.44 4.78 -8.26
N SER A 277 -35.66 5.85 -7.52
CA SER A 277 -36.99 6.34 -7.17
C SER A 277 -37.76 6.83 -8.38
N ARG A 278 -37.10 7.50 -9.34
CA ARG A 278 -37.74 7.93 -10.62
C ARG A 278 -38.09 6.73 -11.46
N ALA A 279 -37.23 5.75 -11.62
CA ALA A 279 -37.49 4.52 -12.37
C ALA A 279 -38.64 3.71 -11.75
N TYR A 280 -38.70 3.62 -10.43
CA TYR A 280 -39.80 2.98 -9.71
C TYR A 280 -41.11 3.70 -9.94
N ARG A 281 -41.15 5.04 -9.84
CA ARG A 281 -42.37 5.85 -10.11
C ARG A 281 -42.83 5.71 -11.56
N ALA A 282 -41.90 5.71 -12.54
CA ALA A 282 -42.20 5.53 -13.94
C ALA A 282 -42.81 4.15 -14.21
N ARG A 283 -42.21 3.07 -13.66
CA ARG A 283 -42.78 1.70 -13.77
C ARG A 283 -44.18 1.59 -13.15
N ARG A 284 -44.40 2.23 -12.00
CA ARG A 284 -45.69 2.24 -11.32
C ARG A 284 -46.76 3.02 -12.11
N ALA A 285 -46.35 4.14 -12.74
CA ALA A 285 -47.22 4.92 -13.60
C ALA A 285 -47.64 4.15 -14.86
N ALA A 286 -46.68 3.50 -15.54
CA ALA A 286 -46.93 2.68 -16.72
C ALA A 286 -47.88 1.50 -16.42
N ARG A 287 -47.67 0.83 -15.26
CA ARG A 287 -48.60 -0.24 -14.84
C ARG A 287 -50.03 0.25 -14.63
N ARG A 288 -50.22 1.42 -13.98
CA ARG A 288 -51.55 2.02 -13.76
C ARG A 288 -52.21 2.48 -15.06
N ALA A 289 -51.43 2.91 -16.06
CA ALA A 289 -51.96 3.26 -17.38
C ALA A 289 -52.44 2.01 -18.10
N GLY A 290 -51.69 0.92 -18.13
CA GLY A 290 -52.11 -0.34 -18.73
C GLY A 290 -53.34 -0.98 -18.07
N GLU A 291 -53.51 -0.83 -16.75
CA GLU A 291 -54.67 -1.29 -16.01
C GLU A 291 -55.97 -0.46 -16.33
N ARG A 292 -55.81 0.79 -16.83
CA ARG A 292 -56.91 1.66 -17.25
C ARG A 292 -57.33 1.44 -18.71
N GLU A 293 -56.45 0.90 -19.54
CA GLU A 293 -56.76 0.57 -20.97
C GLU A 293 -57.32 -0.84 -21.11
N ALA A 294 -57.21 -1.68 -20.09
CA ALA A 294 -57.70 -3.06 -20.09
C ALA A 294 -59.03 -3.27 -19.34
N GLY A 295 -59.65 -2.24 -18.79
CA GLY A 295 -60.98 -2.23 -18.17
C GLY A 295 -61.92 -1.25 -18.82
#